data_9e9b6f83db379ced47cffff5c0b3946d
#
_entry.id   9e9b6f83db379ced47cffff5c0b3946d
#
_cell.length_a   1.000
_cell.length_b   1.000
_cell.length_c   1.000
_cell.angle_alpha   90.00
_cell.angle_beta   90.00
_cell.angle_gamma   90.00
#
_symmetry.space_group_name_H-M   'P 1'
#
loop_
_entity.id
_entity.type
_entity.pdbx_description
1 polymer ?
#
loop_
_entity_poly.entity_id
_entity_poly.type
_entity_poly.pdbx_seq_one_letter_code
_entity_poly.pdbx_strand_id
1 'polypeptide(L)'
;MDFLFSKVLKSPLSPLARWRFWPHWRNDRREQANRLSLLLATSLRESAEEMRLNPFGVTFLGPMPPEHLLLFRRVLYPMVAWINRQKHFLPNWEVEKIVYIPLRKLLNPEGYACYRLRFEGAGRRGGEGYVEDFLCFRHQNEREREVLWGATFRIVMSFLETVFGFRPPSVDSLPVLYNTLDERYLNGSP
;
A
#
# COMPACT_ATOMS: atom_id res chain seq x y z
N MET A 1 19.72 13.23 -1.94
CA MET A 1 19.09 13.13 -0.59
C MET A 1 19.00 11.67 -0.13
N ASP A 2 18.73 10.72 -1.01
CA ASP A 2 18.62 9.27 -0.71
C ASP A 2 19.86 8.62 -0.11
N PHE A 3 21.05 9.12 -0.48
CA PHE A 3 22.33 8.64 0.05
C PHE A 3 22.51 8.94 1.56
N LEU A 4 21.99 10.06 2.04
CA LEU A 4 22.02 10.42 3.47
C LEU A 4 21.09 9.52 4.26
N PHE A 5 19.87 9.25 3.76
CA PHE A 5 18.92 8.37 4.41
C PHE A 5 19.38 6.91 4.43
N SER A 6 20.06 6.44 3.37
CA SER A 6 20.65 5.11 3.37
C SER A 6 21.76 4.94 4.41
N LYS A 7 22.51 6.00 4.72
CA LYS A 7 23.50 6.01 5.83
C LYS A 7 22.81 5.98 7.20
N VAL A 8 21.70 6.70 7.38
CA VAL A 8 20.91 6.66 8.62
C VAL A 8 20.38 5.25 8.87
N LEU A 9 19.96 4.53 7.82
CA LEU A 9 19.50 3.14 7.96
C LEU A 9 20.61 2.13 8.31
N LYS A 10 21.88 2.47 8.06
CA LYS A 10 23.03 1.66 8.51
C LYS A 10 23.38 1.91 9.97
N SER A 11 22.79 2.90 10.62
CA SER A 11 22.94 3.15 12.04
C SER A 11 22.38 1.98 12.88
N PRO A 12 23.00 1.64 14.02
CA PRO A 12 22.45 0.64 14.97
C PRO A 12 21.03 0.95 15.45
N LEU A 13 20.62 2.23 15.38
CA LEU A 13 19.28 2.70 15.77
C LEU A 13 18.25 2.64 14.63
N SER A 14 18.68 2.25 13.43
CA SER A 14 17.76 2.22 12.28
C SER A 14 16.71 1.10 12.42
N PRO A 15 15.52 1.26 11.81
CA PRO A 15 14.53 0.19 11.76
C PRO A 15 15.08 -1.11 11.20
N LEU A 16 15.99 -1.02 10.21
CA LEU A 16 16.57 -2.19 9.56
C LEU A 16 17.59 -2.91 10.47
N ALA A 17 18.44 -2.17 11.19
CA ALA A 17 19.39 -2.76 12.13
C ALA A 17 18.72 -3.53 13.28
N ARG A 18 17.51 -3.08 13.67
CA ARG A 18 16.69 -3.73 14.71
C ARG A 18 15.87 -4.91 14.20
N TRP A 19 15.81 -5.12 12.89
CA TRP A 19 15.09 -6.23 12.32
C TRP A 19 15.87 -7.54 12.53
N ARG A 20 15.26 -8.51 13.22
CA ARG A 20 15.92 -9.76 13.64
C ARG A 20 16.58 -10.55 12.51
N PHE A 21 16.07 -10.46 11.29
CA PHE A 21 16.58 -11.16 10.12
C PHE A 21 17.66 -10.39 9.36
N TRP A 22 17.95 -9.15 9.76
CA TRP A 22 18.92 -8.30 9.06
C TRP A 22 20.33 -8.88 8.96
N PRO A 23 20.93 -9.49 10.03
CA PRO A 23 22.24 -10.12 9.93
C PRO A 23 22.29 -11.23 8.87
N HIS A 24 21.27 -12.12 8.84
CA HIS A 24 21.15 -13.17 7.85
C HIS A 24 21.08 -12.60 6.42
N TRP A 25 20.22 -11.60 6.18
CA TRP A 25 20.13 -10.98 4.87
C TRP A 25 21.43 -10.32 4.42
N ARG A 26 22.13 -9.64 5.31
CA ARG A 26 23.44 -9.02 5.01
C ARG A 26 24.51 -10.03 4.62
N ASN A 27 24.52 -11.19 5.26
CA ASN A 27 25.56 -12.20 5.06
C ASN A 27 25.25 -13.07 3.84
N ASP A 28 24.02 -13.56 3.72
CA ASP A 28 23.68 -14.62 2.76
C ASP A 28 22.99 -14.07 1.50
N ARG A 29 22.47 -12.83 1.54
CA ARG A 29 21.71 -12.20 0.46
C ARG A 29 22.11 -10.74 0.25
N ARG A 30 23.39 -10.50 0.10
CA ARG A 30 23.97 -9.14 0.12
C ARG A 30 23.36 -8.19 -0.89
N GLU A 31 23.08 -8.65 -2.11
CA GLU A 31 22.47 -7.82 -3.16
C GLU A 31 21.03 -7.43 -2.79
N GLN A 32 20.21 -8.42 -2.37
CA GLN A 32 18.86 -8.18 -1.92
C GLN A 32 18.83 -7.29 -0.67
N ALA A 33 19.78 -7.44 0.25
CA ALA A 33 19.91 -6.60 1.43
C ALA A 33 20.21 -5.14 1.07
N ASN A 34 21.10 -4.91 0.10
CA ASN A 34 21.38 -3.56 -0.40
C ASN A 34 20.15 -2.94 -1.06
N ARG A 35 19.42 -3.69 -1.90
CA ARG A 35 18.19 -3.24 -2.53
C ARG A 35 17.11 -2.94 -1.50
N LEU A 36 16.90 -3.83 -0.51
CA LEU A 36 15.94 -3.61 0.57
C LEU A 36 16.27 -2.36 1.37
N SER A 37 17.57 -2.12 1.68
CA SER A 37 18.01 -0.91 2.38
C SER A 37 17.62 0.37 1.62
N LEU A 38 17.86 0.38 0.31
CA LEU A 38 17.54 1.52 -0.53
C LEU A 38 16.03 1.77 -0.58
N LEU A 39 15.25 0.73 -0.84
CA LEU A 39 13.79 0.83 -0.93
C LEU A 39 13.16 1.26 0.40
N LEU A 40 13.63 0.71 1.53
CA LEU A 40 13.14 1.13 2.85
C LEU A 40 13.54 2.57 3.16
N ALA A 41 14.75 3.00 2.78
CA ALA A 41 15.17 4.40 2.94
C ALA A 41 14.24 5.35 2.19
N THR A 42 13.95 5.03 0.93
CA THR A 42 13.04 5.81 0.08
C THR A 42 11.65 5.87 0.70
N SER A 43 11.06 4.74 1.07
CA SER A 43 9.72 4.70 1.68
C SER A 43 9.62 5.49 2.99
N LEU A 44 10.64 5.41 3.86
CA LEU A 44 10.67 6.18 5.10
C LEU A 44 10.83 7.67 4.86
N ARG A 45 11.63 8.05 3.86
CA ARG A 45 11.81 9.46 3.47
C ARG A 45 10.49 10.04 2.96
N GLU A 46 9.86 9.38 1.99
CA GLU A 46 8.58 9.80 1.42
C GLU A 46 7.50 9.88 2.51
N SER A 47 7.38 8.86 3.36
CA SER A 47 6.43 8.90 4.47
C SER A 47 6.71 10.03 5.47
N ALA A 48 7.98 10.40 5.67
CA ALA A 48 8.32 11.55 6.51
C ALA A 48 7.98 12.89 5.84
N GLU A 49 8.15 13.00 4.53
CA GLU A 49 7.82 14.19 3.74
C GLU A 49 6.30 14.37 3.59
N GLU A 50 5.59 13.28 3.27
CA GLU A 50 4.16 13.29 2.95
C GLU A 50 3.25 13.36 4.19
N MET A 51 3.61 12.68 5.27
CA MET A 51 2.74 12.55 6.44
C MET A 51 3.44 12.80 7.78
N ARG A 52 4.66 13.35 7.76
CA ARG A 52 5.46 13.63 8.95
C ARG A 52 5.72 12.39 9.82
N LEU A 53 5.91 11.24 9.18
CA LEU A 53 6.30 10.02 9.89
C LEU A 53 7.66 10.20 10.54
N ASN A 54 7.75 9.87 11.85
CA ASN A 54 9.05 9.79 12.54
C ASN A 54 9.70 8.42 12.26
N PRO A 55 10.76 8.35 11.46
CA PRO A 55 11.38 7.08 11.07
C PRO A 55 12.00 6.31 12.24
N PHE A 56 12.38 7.00 13.33
CA PHE A 56 12.93 6.34 14.54
C PHE A 56 11.84 5.64 15.37
N GLY A 57 10.57 6.00 15.19
CA GLY A 57 9.41 5.34 15.79
C GLY A 57 8.92 4.11 15.05
N VAL A 58 9.57 3.74 13.93
CA VAL A 58 9.18 2.63 13.06
C VAL A 58 9.92 1.35 13.47
N THR A 59 9.17 0.27 13.65
CA THR A 59 9.70 -1.10 13.75
C THR A 59 9.44 -1.83 12.44
N PHE A 60 10.48 -2.10 11.68
CA PHE A 60 10.38 -2.84 10.42
C PHE A 60 10.10 -4.32 10.70
N LEU A 61 9.06 -4.87 10.09
CA LEU A 61 8.65 -6.26 10.27
C LEU A 61 9.10 -7.16 9.11
N GLY A 62 9.18 -6.61 7.90
CA GLY A 62 9.67 -7.35 6.74
C GLY A 62 9.16 -6.81 5.40
N PRO A 63 9.79 -7.25 4.30
CA PRO A 63 9.28 -7.01 2.96
C PRO A 63 8.12 -7.96 2.65
N MET A 64 7.26 -7.52 1.75
CA MET A 64 6.17 -8.31 1.16
C MET A 64 6.52 -8.71 -0.28
N PRO A 65 5.82 -9.67 -0.88
CA PRO A 65 5.92 -9.95 -2.30
C PRO A 65 5.71 -8.68 -3.14
N PRO A 66 6.47 -8.51 -4.24
CA PRO A 66 6.28 -7.37 -5.12
C PRO A 66 4.89 -7.38 -5.79
N GLU A 67 4.30 -6.20 -5.92
CA GLU A 67 3.01 -6.00 -6.58
C GLU A 67 3.22 -5.35 -7.95
N HIS A 68 2.71 -5.97 -9.00
CA HIS A 68 2.85 -5.50 -10.36
C HIS A 68 1.67 -4.60 -10.77
N LEU A 69 1.95 -3.35 -11.10
CA LEU A 69 0.97 -2.40 -11.64
C LEU A 69 0.91 -2.53 -13.16
N LEU A 70 -0.03 -3.33 -13.66
CA LEU A 70 -0.14 -3.62 -15.10
C LEU A 70 -0.35 -2.37 -15.95
N LEU A 71 -1.18 -1.43 -15.47
CA LEU A 71 -1.49 -0.19 -16.18
C LEU A 71 -0.28 0.74 -16.33
N PHE A 72 0.61 0.77 -15.35
CA PHE A 72 1.75 1.71 -15.31
C PHE A 72 3.09 1.06 -15.59
N ARG A 73 3.16 -0.24 -15.88
CA ARG A 73 4.40 -1.01 -16.03
C ARG A 73 5.39 -0.78 -14.89
N ARG A 74 4.89 -0.62 -13.68
CA ARG A 74 5.66 -0.38 -12.46
C ARG A 74 5.55 -1.57 -11.52
N VAL A 75 6.57 -1.74 -10.69
CA VAL A 75 6.58 -2.75 -9.62
C VAL A 75 6.67 -2.03 -8.29
N LEU A 76 5.73 -2.30 -7.40
CA LEU A 76 5.77 -1.86 -6.01
C LEU A 76 6.46 -2.94 -5.17
N TYR A 77 7.24 -2.49 -4.19
CA TYR A 77 7.90 -3.35 -3.20
C TYR A 77 7.31 -3.03 -1.81
N PRO A 78 6.19 -3.66 -1.44
CA PRO A 78 5.53 -3.34 -0.19
C PRO A 78 6.36 -3.79 1.00
N MET A 79 6.26 -3.03 2.08
CA MET A 79 6.95 -3.32 3.33
C MET A 79 6.00 -3.18 4.50
N VAL A 80 6.14 -4.06 5.48
CA VAL A 80 5.33 -4.02 6.69
C VAL A 80 6.15 -3.44 7.83
N ALA A 81 5.56 -2.48 8.51
CA ALA A 81 6.15 -1.85 9.67
C ALA A 81 5.10 -1.57 10.75
N TRP A 82 5.56 -1.54 11.99
CA TRP A 82 4.78 -1.14 13.15
C TRP A 82 5.24 0.22 13.65
N ILE A 83 4.29 1.15 13.85
CA ILE A 83 4.57 2.49 14.35
C ILE A 83 4.16 2.54 15.84
N ASN A 84 5.16 2.59 16.73
CA ASN A 84 4.93 2.41 18.15
C ASN A 84 4.54 3.70 18.90
N ARG A 85 5.00 4.84 18.43
CA ARG A 85 4.98 6.07 19.25
C ARG A 85 4.22 7.23 18.63
N GLN A 86 3.94 7.18 17.34
CA GLN A 86 3.25 8.26 16.64
C GLN A 86 1.78 7.88 16.43
N LYS A 87 0.88 8.69 16.97
CA LYS A 87 -0.58 8.50 16.86
C LYS A 87 -1.22 9.44 15.82
N HIS A 88 -0.56 10.57 15.54
CA HIS A 88 -1.07 11.59 14.63
C HIS A 88 -0.08 11.80 13.50
N PHE A 89 -0.61 11.83 12.31
CA PHE A 89 0.11 12.13 11.08
C PHE A 89 -0.43 13.44 10.53
N LEU A 90 0.45 14.21 9.90
CA LEU A 90 0.13 15.48 9.29
C LEU A 90 0.36 15.36 7.78
N PRO A 91 -0.71 15.15 6.99
CA PRO A 91 -0.59 15.05 5.55
C PRO A 91 -0.10 16.37 4.95
N ASN A 92 0.74 16.28 3.92
CA ASN A 92 1.09 17.42 3.09
C ASN A 92 0.07 17.59 1.95
N TRP A 93 0.36 18.46 1.00
CA TRP A 93 -0.53 18.73 -0.14
C TRP A 93 -0.66 17.55 -1.13
N GLU A 94 0.23 16.57 -1.11
CA GLU A 94 0.20 15.36 -1.96
C GLU A 94 -0.73 14.29 -1.41
N VAL A 95 -1.03 14.34 -0.11
CA VAL A 95 -1.87 13.37 0.59
C VAL A 95 -3.23 14.01 0.93
N GLU A 96 -4.25 13.63 0.20
CA GLU A 96 -5.60 14.13 0.41
C GLU A 96 -6.08 13.88 1.84
N LYS A 97 -5.92 12.65 2.33
CA LYS A 97 -6.29 12.28 3.68
C LYS A 97 -5.65 10.97 4.14
N ILE A 98 -5.66 10.76 5.45
CA ILE A 98 -5.19 9.52 6.09
C ILE A 98 -6.40 8.75 6.62
N VAL A 99 -6.59 7.54 6.13
CA VAL A 99 -7.68 6.65 6.51
C VAL A 99 -7.17 5.56 7.43
N TYR A 100 -7.79 5.42 8.61
CA TYR A 100 -7.44 4.40 9.59
C TYR A 100 -8.42 3.23 9.53
N ILE A 101 -7.97 2.08 9.07
CA ILE A 101 -8.79 0.87 8.97
C ILE A 101 -8.29 -0.16 10.00
N PRO A 102 -9.07 -0.47 11.04
CA PRO A 102 -8.71 -1.51 12.00
C PRO A 102 -8.56 -2.87 11.32
N LEU A 103 -7.45 -3.60 11.55
CA LEU A 103 -7.21 -4.90 10.95
C LEU A 103 -8.38 -5.89 11.18
N ARG A 104 -9.00 -5.86 12.36
CA ARG A 104 -10.17 -6.70 12.65
C ARG A 104 -11.34 -6.46 11.71
N LYS A 105 -11.52 -5.23 11.17
CA LYS A 105 -12.56 -4.95 10.18
C LYS A 105 -12.22 -5.59 8.83
N LEU A 106 -10.96 -5.57 8.44
CA LEU A 106 -10.49 -6.20 7.19
C LEU A 106 -10.63 -7.74 7.23
N LEU A 107 -10.64 -8.35 8.41
CA LEU A 107 -10.88 -9.78 8.59
C LEU A 107 -12.38 -10.15 8.60
N ASN A 108 -13.29 -9.17 8.56
CA ASN A 108 -14.73 -9.42 8.49
C ASN A 108 -15.20 -9.46 7.02
N PRO A 109 -15.75 -10.59 6.54
CA PRO A 109 -16.23 -10.74 5.17
C PRO A 109 -17.30 -9.73 4.74
N GLU A 110 -18.10 -9.21 5.66
CA GLU A 110 -19.21 -8.28 5.38
C GLU A 110 -18.73 -6.92 4.83
N GLY A 111 -17.46 -6.56 5.07
CA GLY A 111 -16.87 -5.33 4.57
C GLY A 111 -16.56 -5.34 3.08
N TYR A 112 -16.55 -6.51 2.43
CA TYR A 112 -16.15 -6.64 1.04
C TYR A 112 -17.29 -6.35 0.06
N ALA A 113 -16.92 -5.87 -1.14
CA ALA A 113 -17.84 -5.58 -2.22
C ALA A 113 -17.17 -5.75 -3.59
N CYS A 114 -17.98 -5.91 -4.61
CA CYS A 114 -17.56 -5.77 -6.00
C CYS A 114 -17.58 -4.29 -6.38
N TYR A 115 -16.44 -3.73 -6.76
CA TYR A 115 -16.33 -2.35 -7.23
C TYR A 115 -16.35 -2.35 -8.75
N ARG A 116 -17.51 -2.06 -9.31
CA ARG A 116 -17.74 -2.00 -10.75
C ARG A 116 -17.39 -0.62 -11.29
N LEU A 117 -16.28 -0.54 -11.99
CA LEU A 117 -15.76 0.68 -12.55
C LEU A 117 -16.06 0.79 -14.04
N ARG A 118 -16.68 1.91 -14.42
CA ARG A 118 -16.81 2.32 -15.81
C ARG A 118 -15.67 3.28 -16.14
N PHE A 119 -14.86 2.91 -17.12
CA PHE A 119 -13.78 3.74 -17.65
C PHE A 119 -14.29 4.49 -18.88
N GLU A 120 -14.45 5.80 -18.78
CA GLU A 120 -14.90 6.64 -19.89
C GLU A 120 -13.68 7.10 -20.70
N GLY A 121 -13.79 7.05 -22.04
CA GLY A 121 -12.74 7.52 -22.96
C GLY A 121 -11.52 6.61 -23.12
N ALA A 122 -11.34 5.59 -22.29
CA ALA A 122 -10.14 4.76 -22.24
C ALA A 122 -10.20 3.47 -23.09
N GLY A 123 -10.98 3.45 -24.15
CA GLY A 123 -11.07 2.29 -25.03
C GLY A 123 -9.71 1.96 -25.67
N ARG A 124 -9.19 0.76 -25.46
CA ARG A 124 -7.93 0.27 -26.09
C ARG A 124 -7.92 0.33 -27.62
N ARG A 125 -9.07 0.64 -28.26
CA ARG A 125 -9.26 0.74 -29.72
C ARG A 125 -10.35 1.77 -30.08
N GLY A 126 -10.24 3.01 -29.57
CA GLY A 126 -11.06 4.12 -30.11
C GLY A 126 -12.48 4.22 -29.54
N GLY A 127 -12.64 4.83 -28.38
CA GLY A 127 -13.80 5.65 -28.09
C GLY A 127 -14.93 5.09 -27.23
N GLU A 128 -15.11 3.79 -27.08
CA GLU A 128 -16.11 3.24 -26.16
C GLU A 128 -15.49 2.88 -24.82
N GLY A 129 -16.08 3.41 -23.72
CA GLY A 129 -15.69 3.05 -22.37
C GLY A 129 -15.94 1.57 -22.10
N TYR A 130 -15.16 0.99 -21.17
CA TYR A 130 -15.36 -0.39 -20.75
C TYR A 130 -15.69 -0.47 -19.25
N VAL A 131 -16.26 -1.59 -18.82
CA VAL A 131 -16.62 -1.85 -17.43
C VAL A 131 -15.74 -3.00 -16.92
N GLU A 132 -15.20 -2.83 -15.71
CA GLU A 132 -14.39 -3.85 -15.05
C GLU A 132 -14.77 -3.98 -13.57
N ASP A 133 -14.81 -5.21 -13.09
CA ASP A 133 -15.16 -5.52 -11.71
C ASP A 133 -13.89 -5.78 -10.87
N PHE A 134 -13.79 -5.08 -9.77
CA PHE A 134 -12.69 -5.21 -8.82
C PHE A 134 -13.21 -5.62 -7.44
N LEU A 135 -12.47 -6.48 -6.77
CA LEU A 135 -12.72 -6.71 -5.36
C LEU A 135 -12.26 -5.48 -4.55
N CYS A 136 -13.06 -5.06 -3.59
CA CYS A 136 -12.75 -3.92 -2.73
C CYS A 136 -13.20 -4.15 -1.29
N PHE A 137 -12.75 -3.30 -0.39
CA PHE A 137 -13.21 -3.24 1.00
C PHE A 137 -13.85 -1.89 1.28
N ARG A 138 -15.08 -1.90 1.81
CA ARG A 138 -15.81 -0.70 2.22
C ARG A 138 -15.46 -0.38 3.66
N HIS A 139 -14.76 0.71 3.86
CA HIS A 139 -14.56 1.26 5.17
C HIS A 139 -15.62 2.31 5.46
N GLN A 140 -16.38 2.09 6.51
CA GLN A 140 -17.38 3.04 6.97
C GLN A 140 -17.24 3.25 8.48
N ASN A 141 -17.20 4.50 8.89
CA ASN A 141 -17.36 4.95 10.26
C ASN A 141 -18.44 6.07 10.30
N GLU A 142 -18.66 6.69 11.44
CA GLU A 142 -19.69 7.73 11.62
C GLU A 142 -19.48 8.97 10.73
N ARG A 143 -18.26 9.20 10.24
CA ARG A 143 -17.86 10.42 9.54
C ARG A 143 -17.42 10.18 8.11
N GLU A 144 -17.02 8.99 7.77
CA GLU A 144 -16.31 8.67 6.51
C GLU A 144 -16.82 7.40 5.86
N ARG A 145 -16.88 7.45 4.53
CA ARG A 145 -17.11 6.28 3.67
C ARG A 145 -15.98 6.21 2.67
N GLU A 146 -15.17 5.17 2.76
CA GLU A 146 -14.00 4.96 1.91
C GLU A 146 -14.03 3.60 1.27
N VAL A 147 -13.43 3.53 0.09
CA VAL A 147 -13.28 2.28 -0.65
C VAL A 147 -11.80 1.99 -0.82
N LEU A 148 -11.33 0.93 -0.17
CA LEU A 148 -9.99 0.41 -0.39
C LEU A 148 -10.05 -0.55 -1.59
N TRP A 149 -9.35 -0.23 -2.67
CA TRP A 149 -9.33 -1.00 -3.90
C TRP A 149 -7.99 -0.90 -4.64
N GLY A 150 -7.85 -1.55 -5.80
CA GLY A 150 -6.67 -1.45 -6.66
C GLY A 150 -5.42 -2.09 -6.06
N ALA A 151 -4.26 -1.49 -6.31
CA ALA A 151 -2.98 -2.03 -5.86
C ALA A 151 -2.85 -2.09 -4.34
N THR A 152 -3.28 -1.04 -3.65
CA THR A 152 -3.23 -0.99 -2.17
C THR A 152 -4.10 -2.09 -1.56
N PHE A 153 -5.28 -2.35 -2.12
CA PHE A 153 -6.12 -3.45 -1.70
C PHE A 153 -5.41 -4.80 -1.86
N ARG A 154 -4.80 -5.08 -3.02
CA ARG A 154 -4.09 -6.34 -3.27
C ARG A 154 -2.90 -6.54 -2.32
N ILE A 155 -2.15 -5.47 -2.05
CA ILE A 155 -1.06 -5.50 -1.06
C ILE A 155 -1.59 -5.86 0.33
N VAL A 156 -2.69 -5.23 0.75
CA VAL A 156 -3.33 -5.51 2.05
C VAL A 156 -3.85 -6.95 2.10
N MET A 157 -4.46 -7.46 1.03
CA MET A 157 -4.92 -8.86 0.98
C MET A 157 -3.76 -9.84 1.05
N SER A 158 -2.67 -9.61 0.34
CA SER A 158 -1.45 -10.41 0.43
C SER A 158 -0.89 -10.44 1.87
N PHE A 159 -0.93 -9.32 2.56
CA PHE A 159 -0.56 -9.25 3.99
C PHE A 159 -1.51 -10.09 4.86
N LEU A 160 -2.82 -9.95 4.69
CA LEU A 160 -3.81 -10.69 5.49
C LEU A 160 -3.73 -12.20 5.24
N GLU A 161 -3.50 -12.62 4.01
CA GLU A 161 -3.30 -14.03 3.67
C GLU A 161 -2.02 -14.57 4.32
N THR A 162 -0.91 -13.81 4.22
CA THR A 162 0.39 -14.24 4.76
C THR A 162 0.38 -14.36 6.28
N VAL A 163 -0.26 -13.41 6.98
CA VAL A 163 -0.19 -13.31 8.45
C VAL A 163 -1.33 -14.05 9.14
N PHE A 164 -2.52 -14.05 8.55
CA PHE A 164 -3.74 -14.57 9.18
C PHE A 164 -4.35 -15.75 8.43
N GLY A 165 -3.82 -16.12 7.26
CA GLY A 165 -4.44 -17.13 6.37
C GLY A 165 -5.80 -16.68 5.83
N PHE A 166 -6.12 -15.38 5.90
CA PHE A 166 -7.39 -14.84 5.48
C PHE A 166 -7.45 -14.66 3.97
N ARG A 167 -8.56 -15.10 3.38
CA ARG A 167 -8.91 -14.86 1.98
C ARG A 167 -10.25 -14.15 1.89
N PRO A 168 -10.35 -13.09 1.09
CA PRO A 168 -11.61 -12.39 0.89
C PRO A 168 -12.64 -13.30 0.18
N PRO A 169 -13.95 -12.99 0.32
CA PRO A 169 -14.99 -13.70 -0.41
C PRO A 169 -14.85 -13.55 -1.94
N SER A 170 -15.48 -14.47 -2.70
CA SER A 170 -15.56 -14.35 -4.15
C SER A 170 -16.35 -13.11 -4.57
N VAL A 171 -15.86 -12.41 -5.58
CA VAL A 171 -16.49 -11.17 -6.08
C VAL A 171 -17.92 -11.38 -6.55
N ASP A 172 -18.26 -12.57 -7.07
CA ASP A 172 -19.57 -12.89 -7.64
C ASP A 172 -20.70 -12.92 -6.60
N SER A 173 -20.36 -13.10 -5.32
CA SER A 173 -21.32 -13.16 -4.21
C SER A 173 -21.50 -11.85 -3.46
N LEU A 174 -20.84 -10.79 -3.89
CA LEU A 174 -20.73 -9.54 -3.14
C LEU A 174 -21.68 -8.45 -3.67
N PRO A 175 -22.11 -7.52 -2.80
CA PRO A 175 -22.86 -6.36 -3.23
C PRO A 175 -22.01 -5.49 -4.18
N VAL A 176 -22.66 -4.95 -5.22
CA VAL A 176 -21.97 -4.16 -6.25
C VAL A 176 -22.02 -2.68 -5.89
N LEU A 177 -20.84 -2.04 -5.92
CA LEU A 177 -20.69 -0.59 -5.88
C LEU A 177 -20.30 -0.09 -7.26
N TYR A 178 -21.01 0.92 -7.76
CA TYR A 178 -20.76 1.51 -9.07
C TYR A 178 -19.95 2.79 -8.92
N ASN A 179 -18.98 2.99 -9.81
CA ASN A 179 -18.29 4.26 -9.97
C ASN A 179 -17.82 4.43 -11.42
N THR A 180 -17.53 5.68 -11.81
CA THR A 180 -17.01 6.03 -13.12
C THR A 180 -15.67 6.72 -12.95
N LEU A 181 -14.68 6.30 -13.74
CA LEU A 181 -13.36 6.92 -13.81
C LEU A 181 -13.19 7.55 -15.19
N ASP A 182 -12.75 8.79 -15.22
CA ASP A 182 -12.39 9.49 -16.45
C ASP A 182 -10.95 9.20 -16.89
N GLU A 183 -10.59 9.66 -18.09
CA GLU A 183 -9.23 9.49 -18.62
C GLU A 183 -8.15 10.16 -17.77
N ARG A 184 -8.48 11.21 -17.02
CA ARG A 184 -7.52 11.94 -16.20
C ARG A 184 -6.95 11.05 -15.10
N TYR A 185 -7.82 10.22 -14.50
CA TYR A 185 -7.39 9.25 -13.50
C TYR A 185 -6.37 8.26 -14.04
N LEU A 186 -6.53 7.81 -15.30
CA LEU A 186 -5.63 6.85 -15.94
C LEU A 186 -4.29 7.48 -16.35
N ASN A 187 -4.30 8.76 -16.68
CA ASN A 187 -3.13 9.49 -17.15
C ASN A 187 -2.34 10.18 -16.04
N GLY A 188 -2.82 10.12 -14.79
CA GLY A 188 -2.20 10.78 -13.64
C GLY A 188 -2.18 12.31 -13.77
N SER A 189 -3.10 12.87 -14.55
CA SER A 189 -3.27 14.32 -14.66
C SER A 189 -4.15 14.82 -13.53
N PRO A 190 -3.76 15.89 -12.81
CA PRO A 190 -4.55 16.48 -11.74
C PRO A 190 -5.88 17.08 -12.25
#